data_b472c1d596b699872afcc631bd9ad6bb
#
_entry.id   b472c1d596b699872afcc631bd9ad6bb
#
_cell.length_a   1.000
_cell.length_b   1.000
_cell.length_c   1.000
_cell.angle_alpha   90.00
_cell.angle_beta   90.00
_cell.angle_gamma   90.00
#
_symmetry.space_group_name_H-M   'P 1'
#
loop_
_entity.id
_entity.type
_entity.pdbx_description
1 polymer ?
#
loop_
_entity_poly.entity_id
_entity_poly.type
_entity_poly.pdbx_seq_one_letter_code
_entity_poly.pdbx_strand_id
1 'polypeptide(L)'
;MTSDQMAARLAQRMLTASTPFGRARLRFYMQWKRFAWRCTIGCTAFVKRCIDIAASGVFLLIFSPVMIVTALLVRRDGGPVFFKQKRVGLRGKEFGMLKFRSMCVDAEAKLKELLTQNEKSDGITFKMKNDPRITPVGRFIRKTSIDELPQMINVLRGEMSLVGPRPPLPREVALYSPEDRRRLLAVPGITCLWQIGEREGGLLEVSDRNVIEFPEQVSLDVRYIESQSVWKDLLILIKTVPAVLMGKGGV
;
A
#
# COMPACT_ATOMS: atom_id res chain seq x y z
N MET A 1 -26.48 -26.96 2.97
CA MET A 1 -27.56 -26.72 3.96
C MET A 1 -28.82 -26.54 3.15
N THR A 2 -29.83 -27.43 3.33
CA THR A 2 -31.10 -27.40 2.58
C THR A 2 -31.96 -26.20 3.03
N SER A 3 -32.85 -25.73 2.15
CA SER A 3 -33.87 -24.69 2.41
C SER A 3 -34.63 -24.94 3.72
N ASP A 4 -35.02 -26.19 3.96
CA ASP A 4 -35.78 -26.60 5.14
C ASP A 4 -35.00 -26.52 6.46
N GLN A 5 -33.68 -26.82 6.40
CA GLN A 5 -32.80 -26.67 7.57
C GLN A 5 -32.60 -25.18 7.92
N MET A 6 -32.64 -24.31 6.93
CA MET A 6 -32.53 -22.87 7.13
C MET A 6 -33.80 -22.27 7.72
N ALA A 7 -34.95 -22.68 7.22
CA ALA A 7 -36.28 -22.32 7.75
C ALA A 7 -36.45 -22.75 9.21
N ALA A 8 -36.13 -24.01 9.54
CA ALA A 8 -36.20 -24.53 10.90
C ALA A 8 -35.30 -23.74 11.87
N ARG A 9 -34.09 -23.41 11.48
CA ARG A 9 -33.17 -22.57 12.29
C ARG A 9 -33.68 -21.14 12.50
N LEU A 10 -34.32 -20.55 11.48
CA LEU A 10 -34.93 -19.23 11.61
C LEU A 10 -36.14 -19.26 12.57
N ALA A 11 -37.02 -20.26 12.45
CA ALA A 11 -38.14 -20.43 13.34
C ALA A 11 -37.71 -20.64 14.80
N GLN A 12 -36.69 -21.45 15.05
CA GLN A 12 -36.11 -21.66 16.38
C GLN A 12 -35.51 -20.39 16.98
N ARG A 13 -34.86 -19.56 16.16
CA ARG A 13 -34.32 -18.24 16.59
C ARG A 13 -35.44 -17.26 16.92
N MET A 14 -36.51 -17.24 16.15
CA MET A 14 -37.68 -16.40 16.43
C MET A 14 -38.36 -16.79 17.72
N LEU A 15 -38.56 -18.10 17.99
CA LEU A 15 -39.11 -18.63 19.26
C LEU A 15 -38.18 -18.25 20.44
N THR A 16 -36.87 -18.35 20.28
CA THR A 16 -35.93 -17.93 21.33
C THR A 16 -35.99 -16.41 21.57
N ALA A 17 -36.20 -15.61 20.54
CA ALA A 17 -36.32 -14.16 20.66
C ALA A 17 -37.68 -13.70 21.25
N SER A 18 -38.70 -14.54 21.30
CA SER A 18 -40.00 -14.19 21.88
C SER A 18 -39.97 -14.06 23.40
N THR A 19 -39.08 -14.80 24.09
CA THR A 19 -38.97 -14.77 25.56
C THR A 19 -37.96 -13.71 26.07
N PRO A 20 -38.17 -13.09 27.25
CA PRO A 20 -37.22 -12.13 27.82
C PRO A 20 -35.82 -12.74 28.03
N PHE A 21 -35.78 -13.97 28.53
CA PHE A 21 -34.52 -14.70 28.76
C PHE A 21 -33.83 -15.07 27.45
N GLY A 22 -34.57 -15.48 26.43
CA GLY A 22 -34.00 -15.75 25.09
C GLY A 22 -33.43 -14.52 24.43
N ARG A 23 -34.08 -13.36 24.59
CA ARG A 23 -33.55 -12.06 24.13
C ARG A 23 -32.24 -11.69 24.83
N ALA A 24 -32.16 -11.87 26.15
CA ALA A 24 -30.94 -11.61 26.92
C ALA A 24 -29.79 -12.53 26.48
N ARG A 25 -30.06 -13.85 26.29
CA ARG A 25 -29.08 -14.81 25.79
C ARG A 25 -28.59 -14.46 24.38
N LEU A 26 -29.50 -14.06 23.47
CA LEU A 26 -29.15 -13.64 22.12
C LEU A 26 -28.28 -12.36 22.12
N ARG A 27 -28.63 -11.36 22.95
CA ARG A 27 -27.81 -10.15 23.11
C ARG A 27 -26.43 -10.48 23.62
N PHE A 28 -26.29 -11.30 24.65
CA PHE A 28 -25.02 -11.74 25.20
C PHE A 28 -24.19 -12.48 24.12
N TYR A 29 -24.79 -13.40 23.39
CA TYR A 29 -24.12 -14.13 22.31
C TYR A 29 -23.62 -13.19 21.19
N MET A 30 -24.44 -12.21 20.80
CA MET A 30 -24.04 -11.20 19.80
C MET A 30 -22.93 -10.29 20.30
N GLN A 31 -22.99 -9.88 21.57
CA GLN A 31 -21.92 -9.07 22.19
C GLN A 31 -20.62 -9.87 22.29
N TRP A 32 -20.71 -11.14 22.72
CA TRP A 32 -19.54 -12.02 22.77
C TRP A 32 -18.93 -12.26 21.38
N LYS A 33 -19.72 -12.51 20.36
CA LYS A 33 -19.21 -12.61 18.98
C LYS A 33 -18.55 -11.32 18.51
N ARG A 34 -19.15 -10.18 18.80
CA ARG A 34 -18.55 -8.86 18.47
C ARG A 34 -17.24 -8.66 19.21
N PHE A 35 -17.16 -9.03 20.46
CA PHE A 35 -15.94 -8.95 21.25
C PHE A 35 -14.86 -9.90 20.69
N ALA A 36 -15.17 -11.17 20.51
CA ALA A 36 -14.24 -12.13 19.93
C ALA A 36 -13.72 -11.69 18.55
N TRP A 37 -14.60 -11.18 17.70
CA TRP A 37 -14.24 -10.64 16.40
C TRP A 37 -13.30 -9.43 16.51
N ARG A 38 -13.58 -8.50 17.41
CA ARG A 38 -12.71 -7.35 17.67
C ARG A 38 -11.34 -7.78 18.20
N CYS A 39 -11.28 -8.74 19.11
CA CYS A 39 -10.03 -9.29 19.60
C CYS A 39 -9.22 -9.94 18.49
N THR A 40 -9.84 -10.74 17.62
CA THR A 40 -9.16 -11.41 16.51
C THR A 40 -8.56 -10.39 15.53
N ILE A 41 -9.35 -9.39 15.10
CA ILE A 41 -8.87 -8.33 14.20
C ILE A 41 -7.77 -7.50 14.89
N GLY A 42 -7.94 -7.15 16.17
CA GLY A 42 -6.95 -6.40 16.93
C GLY A 42 -5.63 -7.14 17.08
N CYS A 43 -5.67 -8.45 17.39
CA CYS A 43 -4.48 -9.30 17.44
C CYS A 43 -3.75 -9.36 16.09
N THR A 44 -4.47 -9.57 15.00
CA THR A 44 -3.86 -9.62 13.66
C THR A 44 -3.19 -8.30 13.30
N ALA A 45 -3.85 -7.17 13.53
CA ALA A 45 -3.30 -5.85 13.29
C ALA A 45 -2.07 -5.57 14.18
N PHE A 46 -2.12 -5.98 15.45
CA PHE A 46 -0.99 -5.84 16.38
C PHE A 46 0.21 -6.68 15.94
N VAL A 47 0.01 -7.96 15.62
CA VAL A 47 1.09 -8.85 15.14
C VAL A 47 1.70 -8.29 13.86
N LYS A 48 0.86 -7.88 12.90
CA LYS A 48 1.34 -7.23 11.68
C LYS A 48 2.20 -6.01 12.00
N ARG A 49 1.76 -5.16 12.93
CA ARG A 49 2.51 -3.96 13.33
C ARG A 49 3.86 -4.30 13.95
N CYS A 50 3.94 -5.33 14.80
CA CYS A 50 5.20 -5.80 15.37
C CYS A 50 6.17 -6.28 14.26
N ILE A 51 5.66 -7.02 13.28
CA ILE A 51 6.45 -7.48 12.12
C ILE A 51 6.93 -6.28 11.30
N ASP A 52 6.05 -5.32 11.00
CA ASP A 52 6.41 -4.11 10.26
C ASP A 52 7.55 -3.35 10.93
N ILE A 53 7.47 -3.16 12.26
CA ILE A 53 8.51 -2.46 13.03
C ILE A 53 9.82 -3.24 13.02
N ALA A 54 9.77 -4.53 13.37
CA ALA A 54 10.96 -5.37 13.46
C ALA A 54 11.67 -5.46 12.10
N ALA A 55 10.94 -5.79 11.04
CA ALA A 55 11.50 -5.94 9.72
C ALA A 55 12.03 -4.61 9.16
N SER A 56 11.32 -3.50 9.35
CA SER A 56 11.81 -2.17 8.92
C SER A 56 13.04 -1.72 9.69
N GLY A 57 13.11 -2.01 10.99
CA GLY A 57 14.29 -1.71 11.81
C GLY A 57 15.52 -2.47 11.35
N VAL A 58 15.38 -3.79 11.16
CA VAL A 58 16.46 -4.66 10.63
C VAL A 58 16.88 -4.20 9.24
N PHE A 59 15.90 -3.89 8.37
CA PHE A 59 16.18 -3.42 7.01
C PHE A 59 16.98 -2.12 7.01
N LEU A 60 16.57 -1.12 7.81
CA LEU A 60 17.29 0.14 7.93
C LEU A 60 18.71 -0.04 8.46
N LEU A 61 18.91 -0.96 9.40
CA LEU A 61 20.23 -1.28 9.93
C LEU A 61 21.14 -1.89 8.85
N ILE A 62 20.66 -2.88 8.12
CA ILE A 62 21.41 -3.58 7.06
C ILE A 62 21.73 -2.63 5.91
N PHE A 63 20.76 -1.84 5.46
CA PHE A 63 20.93 -0.93 4.32
C PHE A 63 21.46 0.46 4.69
N SER A 64 21.75 0.73 5.97
CA SER A 64 22.30 2.02 6.43
C SER A 64 23.58 2.44 5.68
N PRO A 65 24.57 1.56 5.39
CA PRO A 65 25.74 1.99 4.60
C PRO A 65 25.38 2.46 3.20
N VAL A 66 24.48 1.74 2.51
CA VAL A 66 24.00 2.13 1.17
C VAL A 66 23.25 3.46 1.24
N MET A 67 22.41 3.65 2.26
CA MET A 67 21.67 4.89 2.45
C MET A 67 22.58 6.07 2.74
N ILE A 68 23.65 5.90 3.53
CA ILE A 68 24.63 6.94 3.83
C ILE A 68 25.37 7.34 2.54
N VAL A 69 25.88 6.37 1.78
CA VAL A 69 26.57 6.64 0.50
C VAL A 69 25.63 7.36 -0.47
N THR A 70 24.39 6.89 -0.59
CA THR A 70 23.37 7.53 -1.43
C THR A 70 23.09 8.96 -0.98
N ALA A 71 22.97 9.21 0.32
CA ALA A 71 22.76 10.54 0.89
C ALA A 71 23.90 11.50 0.53
N LEU A 72 25.15 11.04 0.65
CA LEU A 72 26.35 11.83 0.29
C LEU A 72 26.37 12.15 -1.21
N LEU A 73 26.04 11.17 -2.07
CA LEU A 73 26.01 11.38 -3.52
C LEU A 73 24.90 12.34 -3.94
N VAL A 74 23.69 12.21 -3.37
CA VAL A 74 22.56 13.12 -3.65
C VAL A 74 22.84 14.53 -3.16
N ARG A 75 23.56 14.69 -2.04
CA ARG A 75 23.87 16.02 -1.49
C ARG A 75 24.90 16.82 -2.30
N ARG A 76 25.62 16.19 -3.21
CA ARG A 76 26.71 16.85 -3.98
C ARG A 76 26.25 18.07 -4.78
N ASP A 77 24.99 18.15 -5.16
CA ASP A 77 24.41 19.29 -5.87
C ASP A 77 23.87 20.40 -4.94
N GLY A 78 24.18 20.34 -3.63
CA GLY A 78 23.81 21.35 -2.62
C GLY A 78 22.37 21.30 -2.13
N GLY A 79 21.50 20.43 -2.68
CA GLY A 79 20.11 20.35 -2.29
C GLY A 79 19.81 19.36 -1.15
N PRO A 80 18.55 19.25 -0.71
CA PRO A 80 18.15 18.34 0.35
C PRO A 80 18.31 16.87 -0.09
N VAL A 81 18.72 15.99 0.85
CA VAL A 81 18.90 14.56 0.60
C VAL A 81 17.56 13.86 0.35
N PHE A 82 16.56 14.20 1.14
CA PHE A 82 15.24 13.59 1.09
C PHE A 82 14.24 14.48 0.36
N PHE A 83 13.42 13.84 -0.43
CA PHE A 83 12.21 14.40 -1.01
C PHE A 83 11.00 13.85 -0.25
N LYS A 84 10.09 14.73 0.15
CA LYS A 84 8.88 14.39 0.89
C LYS A 84 7.67 14.60 0.00
N GLN A 85 7.09 13.52 -0.51
CA GLN A 85 5.90 13.56 -1.37
C GLN A 85 4.63 13.42 -0.55
N LYS A 86 3.70 14.37 -0.67
CA LYS A 86 2.37 14.24 -0.06
C LYS A 86 1.62 13.05 -0.65
N ARG A 87 1.14 12.17 0.21
CA ARG A 87 0.34 10.98 -0.12
C ARG A 87 -0.83 10.85 0.84
N VAL A 88 -1.84 10.11 0.41
CA VAL A 88 -3.02 9.83 1.22
C VAL A 88 -2.92 8.43 1.80
N GLY A 89 -3.07 8.32 3.11
CA GLY A 89 -3.00 7.07 3.87
C GLY A 89 -4.35 6.65 4.43
N LEU A 90 -4.27 5.93 5.55
CA LEU A 90 -5.43 5.37 6.24
C LEU A 90 -6.52 6.41 6.49
N ARG A 91 -7.74 6.12 6.07
CA ARG A 91 -8.96 6.94 6.22
C ARG A 91 -8.83 8.34 5.65
N GLY A 92 -8.03 8.50 4.60
CA GLY A 92 -7.85 9.79 3.94
C GLY A 92 -6.86 10.74 4.61
N LYS A 93 -6.13 10.31 5.65
CA LYS A 93 -5.13 11.14 6.34
C LYS A 93 -3.91 11.34 5.44
N GLU A 94 -3.55 12.58 5.16
CA GLU A 94 -2.34 12.89 4.42
C GLU A 94 -1.09 12.65 5.26
N PHE A 95 -0.03 12.15 4.60
CA PHE A 95 1.30 12.01 5.19
C PHE A 95 2.39 12.32 4.16
N GLY A 96 3.61 12.52 4.63
CA GLY A 96 4.76 12.77 3.78
C GLY A 96 5.57 11.51 3.52
N MET A 97 5.39 10.88 2.38
CA MET A 97 6.18 9.73 1.95
C MET A 97 7.61 10.15 1.64
N LEU A 98 8.57 9.53 2.32
CA LEU A 98 10.00 9.84 2.20
C LEU A 98 10.62 9.07 1.04
N LYS A 99 11.40 9.79 0.22
CA LYS A 99 12.25 9.21 -0.82
C LYS A 99 13.60 9.92 -0.85
N PHE A 100 14.63 9.29 -1.38
CA PHE A 100 15.81 10.06 -1.80
C PHE A 100 15.46 10.96 -2.97
N ARG A 101 15.99 12.18 -2.97
CA ARG A 101 15.81 13.10 -4.08
C ARG A 101 16.56 12.59 -5.32
N SER A 102 15.82 12.30 -6.35
CA SER A 102 16.32 11.81 -7.64
C SER A 102 16.32 12.86 -8.75
N MET A 103 15.75 14.03 -8.48
CA MET A 103 15.63 15.15 -9.41
C MET A 103 16.42 16.37 -8.92
N CYS A 104 16.75 17.29 -9.84
CA CYS A 104 17.37 18.58 -9.54
C CYS A 104 16.48 19.42 -8.61
N VAL A 105 17.08 20.44 -7.97
CA VAL A 105 16.40 21.28 -6.96
C VAL A 105 15.20 22.03 -7.56
N ASP A 106 15.34 22.49 -8.80
CA ASP A 106 14.36 23.26 -9.57
C ASP A 106 13.41 22.40 -10.44
N ALA A 107 13.26 21.11 -10.09
CA ALA A 107 12.47 20.14 -10.87
C ALA A 107 11.00 20.54 -11.05
N GLU A 108 10.39 21.19 -10.05
CA GLU A 108 8.99 21.62 -10.14
C GLU A 108 8.81 22.83 -11.08
N ALA A 109 9.76 23.75 -11.11
CA ALA A 109 9.76 24.86 -12.06
C ALA A 109 9.88 24.34 -13.50
N LYS A 110 10.81 23.41 -13.73
CA LYS A 110 10.99 22.76 -15.04
C LYS A 110 9.80 21.89 -15.46
N LEU A 111 9.04 21.34 -14.52
CA LEU A 111 7.84 20.54 -14.85
C LEU A 111 6.83 21.37 -15.67
N LYS A 112 6.60 22.62 -15.31
CA LYS A 112 5.63 23.48 -16.01
C LYS A 112 5.97 23.64 -17.49
N GLU A 113 7.26 23.72 -17.82
CA GLU A 113 7.74 23.83 -19.20
C GLU A 113 7.62 22.51 -19.97
N LEU A 114 7.71 21.37 -19.27
CA LEU A 114 7.70 20.04 -19.85
C LEU A 114 6.30 19.42 -19.94
N LEU A 115 5.27 20.03 -19.38
CA LEU A 115 3.90 19.46 -19.38
C LEU A 115 3.35 19.20 -20.78
N THR A 116 3.79 19.96 -21.79
CA THR A 116 3.40 19.76 -23.19
C THR A 116 4.01 18.51 -23.82
N GLN A 117 5.04 17.92 -23.20
CA GLN A 117 5.75 16.73 -23.67
C GLN A 117 5.38 15.44 -22.91
N ASN A 118 4.21 15.45 -22.25
CA ASN A 118 3.75 14.30 -21.48
C ASN A 118 3.42 13.11 -22.40
N GLU A 119 4.03 11.94 -22.14
CA GLU A 119 3.80 10.69 -22.88
C GLU A 119 2.51 9.96 -22.46
N LYS A 120 1.89 10.36 -21.33
CA LYS A 120 0.62 9.80 -20.87
C LYS A 120 -0.57 10.65 -21.28
N SER A 121 -1.57 9.98 -21.84
CA SER A 121 -2.84 10.60 -22.28
C SER A 121 -3.85 10.84 -21.15
N ASP A 122 -3.60 10.31 -19.93
CA ASP A 122 -4.52 10.42 -18.79
C ASP A 122 -4.59 11.83 -18.16
N GLY A 123 -3.69 12.73 -18.53
CA GLY A 123 -3.62 14.10 -18.01
C GLY A 123 -3.30 14.22 -16.51
N ILE A 124 -3.25 13.10 -15.78
CA ILE A 124 -3.13 13.06 -14.32
C ILE A 124 -1.67 12.83 -13.91
N THR A 125 -0.97 11.95 -14.62
CA THR A 125 0.42 11.57 -14.32
C THR A 125 1.35 12.05 -15.41
N PHE A 126 2.45 12.72 -15.02
CA PHE A 126 3.52 13.06 -15.97
C PHE A 126 4.49 11.88 -16.11
N LYS A 127 4.70 11.40 -17.33
CA LYS A 127 5.70 10.39 -17.67
C LYS A 127 6.45 10.81 -18.92
N MET A 128 7.79 10.77 -18.83
CA MET A 128 8.70 11.09 -19.92
C MET A 128 9.90 10.14 -19.85
N LYS A 129 10.21 9.43 -20.92
CA LYS A 129 11.28 8.41 -20.97
C LYS A 129 12.65 8.98 -20.64
N ASN A 130 12.94 10.20 -21.09
CA ASN A 130 14.19 10.90 -20.83
C ASN A 130 13.91 12.24 -20.12
N ASP A 131 13.42 12.18 -18.89
CA ASP A 131 13.11 13.37 -18.10
C ASP A 131 14.42 14.12 -17.72
N PRO A 132 14.64 15.35 -18.24
CA PRO A 132 15.87 16.11 -18.00
C PRO A 132 16.02 16.58 -16.55
N ARG A 133 14.98 16.47 -15.75
CA ARG A 133 15.01 16.81 -14.32
C ARG A 133 15.71 15.74 -13.48
N ILE A 134 15.84 14.51 -14.00
CA ILE A 134 16.46 13.40 -13.29
C ILE A 134 17.98 13.54 -13.35
N THR A 135 18.61 13.60 -12.17
CA THR A 135 20.08 13.64 -12.07
C THR A 135 20.70 12.28 -12.46
N PRO A 136 22.00 12.23 -12.85
CA PRO A 136 22.67 10.95 -13.12
C PRO A 136 22.58 9.98 -11.94
N VAL A 137 22.82 10.45 -10.71
CA VAL A 137 22.63 9.68 -9.48
C VAL A 137 21.17 9.27 -9.31
N GLY A 138 20.24 10.19 -9.58
CA GLY A 138 18.81 9.97 -9.55
C GLY A 138 18.35 8.83 -10.48
N ARG A 139 18.93 8.75 -11.67
CA ARG A 139 18.64 7.67 -12.65
C ARG A 139 19.08 6.31 -12.12
N PHE A 140 20.25 6.24 -11.51
CA PHE A 140 20.74 5.00 -10.90
C PHE A 140 19.87 4.56 -9.73
N ILE A 141 19.58 5.44 -8.76
CA ILE A 141 18.81 5.08 -7.57
C ILE A 141 17.35 4.72 -7.89
N ARG A 142 16.75 5.33 -8.94
CA ARG A 142 15.43 4.93 -9.44
C ARG A 142 15.44 3.55 -10.09
N LYS A 143 16.42 3.27 -10.94
CA LYS A 143 16.57 1.96 -11.60
C LYS A 143 16.74 0.82 -10.58
N THR A 144 17.39 1.10 -9.46
CA THR A 144 17.66 0.13 -8.39
C THR A 144 16.64 0.19 -7.26
N SER A 145 15.65 1.07 -7.33
CA SER A 145 14.65 1.33 -6.27
C SER A 145 15.28 1.77 -4.92
N ILE A 146 16.54 2.17 -4.91
CA ILE A 146 17.24 2.70 -3.72
C ILE A 146 16.57 3.99 -3.23
N ASP A 147 15.98 4.77 -4.15
CA ASP A 147 15.25 6.00 -3.80
C ASP A 147 14.06 5.75 -2.86
N GLU A 148 13.53 4.54 -2.79
CA GLU A 148 12.39 4.18 -1.95
C GLU A 148 12.77 3.67 -0.55
N LEU A 149 14.07 3.38 -0.28
CA LEU A 149 14.51 2.87 1.02
C LEU A 149 14.10 3.77 2.22
N PRO A 150 14.07 5.11 2.11
CA PRO A 150 13.62 5.96 3.22
C PRO A 150 12.16 5.74 3.63
N GLN A 151 11.32 5.10 2.80
CA GLN A 151 9.92 4.77 3.16
C GLN A 151 9.85 3.82 4.37
N MET A 152 10.92 3.04 4.67
CA MET A 152 10.99 2.24 5.89
C MET A 152 10.85 3.10 7.16
N ILE A 153 11.25 4.36 7.12
CA ILE A 153 11.02 5.33 8.21
C ILE A 153 9.53 5.63 8.35
N ASN A 154 8.79 5.75 7.23
CA ASN A 154 7.33 5.91 7.29
C ASN A 154 6.65 4.66 7.88
N VAL A 155 7.20 3.46 7.59
CA VAL A 155 6.72 2.23 8.22
C VAL A 155 6.96 2.26 9.72
N LEU A 156 8.15 2.62 10.21
CA LEU A 156 8.43 2.75 11.64
C LEU A 156 7.53 3.78 12.33
N ARG A 157 7.16 4.87 11.64
CA ARG A 157 6.23 5.89 12.15
C ARG A 157 4.77 5.43 12.17
N GLY A 158 4.42 4.34 11.48
CA GLY A 158 3.05 3.85 11.34
C GLY A 158 2.22 4.56 10.27
N GLU A 159 2.84 5.40 9.47
CA GLU A 159 2.22 6.05 8.31
C GLU A 159 2.05 5.07 7.15
N MET A 160 2.91 4.05 7.09
CA MET A 160 2.91 2.96 6.12
C MET A 160 3.10 1.59 6.81
N SER A 161 2.84 0.53 6.06
CA SER A 161 3.16 -0.87 6.34
C SER A 161 4.09 -1.42 5.28
N LEU A 162 4.71 -2.55 5.50
CA LEU A 162 5.47 -3.25 4.45
C LEU A 162 4.54 -3.68 3.31
N VAL A 163 3.37 -4.22 3.65
CA VAL A 163 2.37 -4.71 2.68
C VAL A 163 1.05 -3.98 2.88
N GLY A 164 0.49 -3.45 1.80
CA GLY A 164 -0.77 -2.72 1.81
C GLY A 164 -1.04 -2.01 0.49
N PRO A 165 -2.21 -1.40 0.30
CA PRO A 165 -2.52 -0.61 -0.89
C PRO A 165 -1.47 0.46 -1.15
N ARG A 166 -1.13 0.71 -2.43
CA ARG A 166 -0.22 1.81 -2.76
C ARG A 166 -0.81 3.15 -2.33
N PRO A 167 -0.06 4.01 -1.62
CA PRO A 167 -0.56 5.32 -1.20
C PRO A 167 -0.79 6.23 -2.41
N PRO A 168 -2.05 6.67 -2.68
CA PRO A 168 -2.37 7.53 -3.80
C PRO A 168 -1.95 8.99 -3.55
N LEU A 169 -1.88 9.77 -4.63
CA LEU A 169 -1.71 11.22 -4.55
C LEU A 169 -3.03 11.90 -4.13
N PRO A 170 -2.99 13.05 -3.44
CA PRO A 170 -4.22 13.79 -3.10
C PRO A 170 -5.09 14.12 -4.32
N ARG A 171 -4.47 14.47 -5.45
CA ARG A 171 -5.18 14.75 -6.72
C ARG A 171 -5.89 13.51 -7.29
N GLU A 172 -5.33 12.30 -7.10
CA GLU A 172 -5.97 11.05 -7.51
C GLU A 172 -7.21 10.77 -6.65
N VAL A 173 -7.07 10.95 -5.32
CA VAL A 173 -8.19 10.74 -4.37
C VAL A 173 -9.35 11.73 -4.60
N ALA A 174 -9.07 12.92 -5.10
CA ALA A 174 -10.10 13.90 -5.46
C ALA A 174 -11.04 13.37 -6.57
N LEU A 175 -10.55 12.46 -7.41
CA LEU A 175 -11.30 11.85 -8.52
C LEU A 175 -11.93 10.49 -8.15
N TYR A 176 -11.70 9.98 -6.92
CA TYR A 176 -12.17 8.66 -6.49
C TYR A 176 -13.70 8.65 -6.29
N SER A 177 -14.31 7.60 -6.82
CA SER A 177 -15.68 7.20 -6.47
C SER A 177 -15.76 6.74 -5.00
N PRO A 178 -16.95 6.59 -4.42
CA PRO A 178 -17.13 5.98 -3.10
C PRO A 178 -16.51 4.57 -2.99
N GLU A 179 -16.61 3.79 -4.07
CA GLU A 179 -16.05 2.43 -4.17
C GLU A 179 -14.52 2.47 -4.15
N ASP A 180 -13.91 3.35 -4.90
CA ASP A 180 -12.45 3.51 -4.96
C ASP A 180 -11.85 3.90 -3.60
N ARG A 181 -12.62 4.69 -2.81
CA ARG A 181 -12.20 5.10 -1.46
C ARG A 181 -12.06 3.94 -0.49
N ARG A 182 -12.61 2.74 -0.80
CA ARG A 182 -12.46 1.54 0.03
C ARG A 182 -10.99 1.14 0.18
N ARG A 183 -10.13 1.42 -0.79
CA ARG A 183 -8.68 1.18 -0.68
C ARG A 183 -8.00 2.01 0.42
N LEU A 184 -8.62 3.10 0.88
CA LEU A 184 -8.12 3.94 1.97
C LEU A 184 -8.49 3.38 3.37
N LEU A 185 -9.17 2.25 3.46
CA LEU A 185 -9.55 1.62 4.74
C LEU A 185 -8.42 0.80 5.38
N ALA A 186 -7.29 0.65 4.69
CA ALA A 186 -6.09 0.03 5.26
C ALA A 186 -4.91 1.00 5.31
N VAL A 187 -3.92 0.67 6.12
CA VAL A 187 -2.61 1.36 6.11
C VAL A 187 -1.94 1.09 4.77
N PRO A 188 -1.47 2.12 4.05
CA PRO A 188 -0.82 1.93 2.76
C PRO A 188 0.49 1.16 2.91
N GLY A 189 0.86 0.39 1.89
CA GLY A 189 2.07 -0.43 1.87
C GLY A 189 3.16 0.08 0.96
N ILE A 190 4.37 -0.46 1.16
CA ILE A 190 5.49 -0.32 0.22
C ILE A 190 5.25 -1.21 -0.99
N THR A 191 4.71 -2.42 -0.76
CA THR A 191 4.32 -3.38 -1.79
C THR A 191 2.87 -3.80 -1.66
N CYS A 192 2.26 -4.23 -2.76
CA CYS A 192 0.87 -4.68 -2.84
C CYS A 192 0.70 -5.78 -3.90
N LEU A 193 -0.50 -6.38 -3.98
CA LEU A 193 -0.80 -7.48 -4.89
C LEU A 193 -0.50 -7.15 -6.36
N TRP A 194 -1.00 -6.03 -6.85
CA TRP A 194 -0.79 -5.66 -8.25
C TRP A 194 0.66 -5.24 -8.55
N GLN A 195 1.44 -4.78 -7.56
CA GLN A 195 2.87 -4.49 -7.73
C GLN A 195 3.71 -5.75 -7.93
N ILE A 196 3.27 -6.90 -7.44
CA ILE A 196 3.91 -8.20 -7.67
C ILE A 196 3.34 -8.94 -8.88
N GLY A 197 2.44 -8.30 -9.65
CA GLY A 197 1.87 -8.87 -10.88
C GLY A 197 0.73 -9.87 -10.67
N GLU A 198 0.10 -9.91 -9.47
CA GLU A 198 -1.08 -10.75 -9.25
C GLU A 198 -2.29 -10.10 -9.95
N ARG A 199 -3.00 -10.88 -10.79
CA ARG A 199 -4.26 -10.50 -11.46
C ARG A 199 -5.44 -11.28 -10.91
N GLU A 200 -6.67 -10.78 -11.14
CA GLU A 200 -7.88 -11.57 -10.89
C GLU A 200 -7.88 -12.81 -11.78
N GLY A 201 -7.77 -13.99 -11.17
CA GLY A 201 -7.93 -15.26 -11.90
C GLY A 201 -6.76 -16.20 -11.89
N GLY A 202 -5.63 -15.89 -11.26
CA GLY A 202 -4.61 -16.92 -11.12
C GLY A 202 -3.17 -16.46 -11.12
N LEU A 203 -2.38 -17.37 -10.68
CA LEU A 203 -0.95 -17.37 -10.46
C LEU A 203 -0.12 -16.65 -11.55
N LEU A 204 0.58 -15.58 -11.09
CA LEU A 204 1.99 -15.34 -11.40
C LEU A 204 2.42 -15.40 -12.87
N GLU A 205 1.79 -14.67 -13.73
CA GLU A 205 2.57 -14.00 -14.76
C GLU A 205 2.97 -12.64 -14.21
N VAL A 206 4.27 -12.43 -14.02
CA VAL A 206 4.83 -11.12 -13.68
C VAL A 206 4.65 -10.24 -14.92
N SER A 207 3.41 -9.80 -15.15
CA SER A 207 3.08 -8.91 -16.24
C SER A 207 3.50 -7.49 -15.86
N ASP A 208 3.79 -6.70 -16.88
CA ASP A 208 4.18 -5.31 -16.71
C ASP A 208 3.14 -4.56 -15.88
N ARG A 209 3.55 -4.00 -14.73
CA ARG A 209 2.68 -3.22 -13.83
C ARG A 209 1.98 -2.06 -14.52
N ASN A 210 2.53 -1.59 -15.63
CA ASN A 210 2.00 -0.48 -16.41
C ASN A 210 0.75 -0.85 -17.20
N VAL A 211 0.43 -2.15 -17.31
CA VAL A 211 -0.72 -2.67 -18.06
C VAL A 211 -1.96 -2.84 -17.18
N ILE A 212 -1.80 -2.82 -15.84
CA ILE A 212 -2.94 -2.97 -14.92
C ILE A 212 -3.70 -1.65 -14.86
N GLU A 213 -4.94 -1.66 -15.31
CA GLU A 213 -5.82 -0.49 -15.29
C GLU A 213 -6.24 -0.11 -13.86
N PHE A 214 -6.62 1.15 -13.66
CA PHE A 214 -6.98 1.66 -12.34
C PHE A 214 -8.12 0.89 -11.65
N PRO A 215 -9.23 0.48 -12.32
CA PRO A 215 -10.28 -0.31 -11.68
C PRO A 215 -9.78 -1.67 -11.17
N GLU A 216 -8.90 -2.34 -11.91
CA GLU A 216 -8.29 -3.61 -11.50
C GLU A 216 -7.36 -3.41 -10.28
N GLN A 217 -6.58 -2.32 -10.25
CA GLN A 217 -5.77 -1.97 -9.07
C GLN A 217 -6.63 -1.80 -7.82
N VAL A 218 -7.77 -1.12 -7.94
CA VAL A 218 -8.71 -0.92 -6.83
C VAL A 218 -9.30 -2.24 -6.37
N SER A 219 -9.74 -3.09 -7.30
CA SER A 219 -10.27 -4.42 -7.01
C SER A 219 -9.27 -5.27 -6.23
N LEU A 220 -8.00 -5.31 -6.68
CA LEU A 220 -6.93 -6.05 -6.01
C LEU A 220 -6.61 -5.48 -4.62
N ASP A 221 -6.62 -4.17 -4.46
CA ASP A 221 -6.40 -3.52 -3.16
C ASP A 221 -7.55 -3.84 -2.18
N VAL A 222 -8.81 -3.81 -2.64
CA VAL A 222 -9.99 -4.17 -1.84
C VAL A 222 -9.94 -5.66 -1.46
N ARG A 223 -9.62 -6.54 -2.42
CA ARG A 223 -9.43 -7.98 -2.17
C ARG A 223 -8.34 -8.26 -1.13
N TYR A 224 -7.24 -7.50 -1.17
CA TYR A 224 -6.21 -7.58 -0.14
C TYR A 224 -6.78 -7.21 1.23
N ILE A 225 -7.48 -6.07 1.34
CA ILE A 225 -8.06 -5.58 2.60
C ILE A 225 -9.02 -6.60 3.21
N GLU A 226 -9.89 -7.20 2.40
CA GLU A 226 -10.90 -8.18 2.83
C GLU A 226 -10.29 -9.52 3.26
N SER A 227 -9.13 -9.88 2.71
CA SER A 227 -8.45 -11.16 2.97
C SER A 227 -7.10 -11.00 3.68
N GLN A 228 -6.86 -9.87 4.34
CA GLN A 228 -5.61 -9.57 5.00
C GLN A 228 -5.26 -10.61 6.06
N SER A 229 -4.04 -11.15 5.99
CA SER A 229 -3.48 -12.04 7.00
C SER A 229 -1.96 -11.94 7.01
N VAL A 230 -1.34 -12.26 8.14
CA VAL A 230 0.13 -12.26 8.29
C VAL A 230 0.79 -13.20 7.27
N TRP A 231 0.15 -14.35 6.99
CA TRP A 231 0.66 -15.31 6.01
C TRP A 231 0.64 -14.75 4.59
N LYS A 232 -0.44 -14.06 4.23
CA LYS A 232 -0.56 -13.40 2.92
C LYS A 232 0.48 -12.31 2.76
N ASP A 233 0.71 -11.51 3.80
CA ASP A 233 1.74 -10.47 3.80
C ASP A 233 3.13 -11.07 3.58
N LEU A 234 3.45 -12.17 4.27
CA LEU A 234 4.74 -12.87 4.08
C LEU A 234 4.91 -13.37 2.64
N LEU A 235 3.87 -13.97 2.05
CA LEU A 235 3.91 -14.42 0.66
C LEU A 235 4.13 -13.24 -0.32
N ILE A 236 3.47 -12.11 -0.10
CA ILE A 236 3.65 -10.91 -0.92
C ILE A 236 5.09 -10.39 -0.80
N LEU A 237 5.66 -10.35 0.41
CA LEU A 237 7.04 -9.92 0.62
C LEU A 237 8.04 -10.83 -0.09
N ILE A 238 7.88 -12.15 0.01
CA ILE A 238 8.74 -13.13 -0.69
C ILE A 238 8.67 -12.91 -2.21
N LYS A 239 7.48 -12.69 -2.76
CA LYS A 239 7.28 -12.45 -4.20
C LYS A 239 7.79 -11.07 -4.64
N THR A 240 7.87 -10.09 -3.74
CA THR A 240 8.39 -8.75 -4.06
C THR A 240 9.89 -8.78 -4.33
N VAL A 241 10.66 -9.64 -3.65
CA VAL A 241 12.13 -9.70 -3.80
C VAL A 241 12.55 -9.97 -5.25
N PRO A 242 12.06 -11.03 -5.93
CA PRO A 242 12.38 -11.25 -7.34
C PRO A 242 11.93 -10.11 -8.25
N ALA A 243 10.75 -9.52 -8.00
CA ALA A 243 10.21 -8.43 -8.81
C ALA A 243 11.12 -7.19 -8.78
N VAL A 244 11.71 -6.89 -7.62
CA VAL A 244 12.67 -5.77 -7.47
C VAL A 244 14.01 -6.12 -8.12
N LEU A 245 14.55 -7.34 -7.90
CA LEU A 245 15.84 -7.76 -8.43
C LEU A 245 15.85 -7.86 -9.97
N MET A 246 14.73 -8.26 -10.58
CA MET A 246 14.58 -8.31 -12.04
C MET A 246 14.40 -6.93 -12.68
N GLY A 247 14.47 -5.83 -11.93
CA GLY A 247 14.33 -4.47 -12.44
C GLY A 247 12.94 -4.13 -12.97
N LYS A 248 11.95 -5.01 -12.75
CA LYS A 248 10.55 -4.79 -13.13
C LYS A 248 9.84 -3.80 -12.20
N GLY A 249 10.58 -3.18 -11.29
CA GLY A 249 10.13 -2.26 -10.26
C GLY A 249 10.44 -0.79 -10.48
N GLY A 250 11.40 -0.48 -11.33
CA GLY A 250 11.80 0.89 -11.63
C GLY A 250 10.97 1.49 -12.78
N VAL A 251 10.50 2.71 -12.60
CA VAL A 251 9.96 3.58 -13.66
C VAL A 251 11.10 4.29 -14.33
#